data_6be3273a96eafde9f30195f8e8cdc181
#
_entry.id   6be3273a96eafde9f30195f8e8cdc181
#
_cell.length_a   1.000
_cell.length_b   1.000
_cell.length_c   1.000
_cell.angle_alpha   90.00
_cell.angle_beta   90.00
_cell.angle_gamma   90.00
#
_symmetry.space_group_name_H-M   'P 1'
#
loop_
_entity.id
_entity.type
_entity.pdbx_description
1 polymer ?
#
loop_
_entity_poly.entity_id
_entity_poly.type
_entity_poly.pdbx_seq_one_letter_code
_entity_poly.pdbx_strand_id
1 'polypeptide(L)'
;NLPNSQKTLSAFCDKSIPFCQMVLHGSIQYTGDPINLYHDEGVQLLNMIEYGYTPYYKLTASGSMQLKYTENNEIFSSKYSLWKKSIANAYKISQMLSSVQGETMSSHESDGIHSVVVYGNGAKLYVNYSSSEWTVDEKNVSAGGFLFVDSNGTKTEKWGSEK
;
A
#
# COMPACT_ATOMS: atom_id res chain seq x y z
N ASN A 1 10.16 -2.67 -14.10
CA ASN A 1 9.95 -1.37 -13.46
C ASN A 1 9.11 -0.50 -14.38
N LEU A 2 7.83 -0.44 -14.15
CA LEU A 2 6.99 0.62 -14.73
C LEU A 2 7.22 1.86 -13.85
N PRO A 3 7.73 2.96 -14.42
CA PRO A 3 7.98 4.17 -13.64
C PRO A 3 6.65 4.76 -13.17
N ASN A 4 6.54 4.99 -11.88
CA ASN A 4 5.42 5.72 -11.29
C ASN A 4 5.56 7.22 -11.57
N SER A 5 5.45 7.63 -12.83
CA SER A 5 5.51 9.02 -13.24
C SER A 5 4.12 9.67 -13.26
N GLN A 6 3.36 9.51 -12.18
CA GLN A 6 2.03 10.15 -12.06
C GLN A 6 2.08 11.68 -11.85
N LYS A 7 3.26 12.28 -11.71
CA LYS A 7 3.36 13.72 -11.41
C LYS A 7 3.00 14.67 -12.58
N THR A 8 2.87 14.17 -13.81
CA THR A 8 2.69 15.06 -14.97
C THR A 8 1.28 15.05 -15.55
N LEU A 9 0.44 14.09 -15.23
CA LEU A 9 -0.91 13.98 -15.77
C LEU A 9 -2.01 14.44 -14.81
N SER A 10 -1.70 14.62 -13.53
CA SER A 10 -2.70 14.99 -12.50
C SER A 10 -3.34 16.38 -12.71
N ALA A 11 -2.69 17.27 -13.45
CA ALA A 11 -3.23 18.60 -13.74
C ALA A 11 -4.39 18.61 -14.76
N PHE A 12 -4.61 17.48 -15.45
CA PHE A 12 -5.64 17.36 -16.50
C PHE A 12 -6.67 16.26 -16.23
N CYS A 13 -6.57 15.58 -15.09
CA CYS A 13 -7.48 14.49 -14.75
C CYS A 13 -8.29 14.86 -13.51
N ASP A 14 -9.60 14.92 -13.62
CA ASP A 14 -10.50 15.12 -12.49
C ASP A 14 -10.50 13.94 -11.50
N LYS A 15 -10.11 12.75 -11.97
CA LYS A 15 -10.03 11.54 -11.16
C LYS A 15 -8.89 10.63 -11.64
N SER A 16 -8.00 10.24 -10.74
CA SER A 16 -6.96 9.25 -11.04
C SER A 16 -7.51 7.84 -10.83
N ILE A 17 -7.40 7.00 -11.86
CA ILE A 17 -7.75 5.58 -11.79
C ILE A 17 -6.45 4.77 -11.92
N PRO A 18 -6.19 3.76 -11.06
CA PRO A 18 -5.01 2.92 -11.12
C PRO A 18 -5.14 1.86 -12.24
N PHE A 19 -5.27 2.32 -13.49
CA PHE A 19 -5.56 1.49 -14.64
C PHE A 19 -4.55 0.34 -14.82
N CYS A 20 -3.27 0.63 -14.69
CA CYS A 20 -2.23 -0.40 -14.82
C CYS A 20 -2.38 -1.48 -13.74
N GLN A 21 -2.65 -1.09 -12.52
CA GLN A 21 -2.83 -2.01 -11.39
C GLN A 21 -4.08 -2.87 -11.59
N MET A 22 -5.19 -2.28 -12.02
CA MET A 22 -6.42 -3.01 -12.30
C MET A 22 -6.24 -4.07 -13.40
N VAL A 23 -5.45 -3.77 -14.44
CA VAL A 23 -5.18 -4.70 -15.55
C VAL A 23 -4.18 -5.79 -15.16
N LEU A 24 -3.16 -5.45 -14.37
CA LEU A 24 -2.06 -6.36 -14.03
C LEU A 24 -2.36 -7.25 -12.82
N HIS A 25 -3.22 -6.78 -11.91
CA HIS A 25 -3.53 -7.50 -10.68
C HIS A 25 -4.12 -8.89 -10.98
N GLY A 26 -3.63 -9.89 -10.27
CA GLY A 26 -4.01 -11.28 -10.50
C GLY A 26 -3.24 -11.98 -11.63
N SER A 27 -2.59 -11.23 -12.54
CA SER A 27 -1.85 -11.80 -13.68
C SER A 27 -0.34 -11.70 -13.52
N ILE A 28 0.16 -10.61 -12.98
CA ILE A 28 1.60 -10.33 -12.84
C ILE A 28 1.85 -9.73 -11.46
N GLN A 29 2.87 -10.23 -10.77
CA GLN A 29 3.34 -9.58 -9.55
C GLN A 29 4.11 -8.30 -9.89
N TYR A 30 3.80 -7.22 -9.18
CA TYR A 30 4.45 -5.92 -9.35
C TYR A 30 4.74 -5.27 -7.99
N THR A 31 5.69 -4.36 -7.98
CA THR A 31 6.10 -3.61 -6.79
C THR A 31 5.87 -2.13 -6.99
N GLY A 32 5.59 -1.42 -5.91
CA GLY A 32 5.64 0.04 -5.87
C GLY A 32 7.04 0.56 -5.55
N ASP A 33 7.13 1.78 -5.05
CA ASP A 33 8.36 2.35 -4.53
C ASP A 33 8.80 1.66 -3.22
N PRO A 34 10.09 1.68 -2.88
CA PRO A 34 10.58 1.09 -1.64
C PRO A 34 9.94 1.74 -0.42
N ILE A 35 9.32 0.95 0.45
CA ILE A 35 8.58 1.45 1.63
C ILE A 35 9.47 2.28 2.55
N ASN A 36 10.71 1.86 2.74
CA ASN A 36 11.67 2.51 3.64
C ASN A 36 12.33 3.78 3.08
N LEU A 37 12.05 4.15 1.84
CA LEU A 37 12.55 5.39 1.24
C LEU A 37 11.46 6.46 1.10
N TYR A 38 10.24 6.14 1.50
CA TYR A 38 9.14 7.08 1.50
C TYR A 38 9.17 7.96 2.76
N HIS A 39 8.71 9.22 2.64
CA HIS A 39 8.67 10.15 3.77
C HIS A 39 7.72 9.67 4.87
N ASP A 40 6.59 9.08 4.49
CA ASP A 40 5.58 8.51 5.39
C ASP A 40 5.40 7.02 5.10
N GLU A 41 5.95 6.19 5.99
CA GLU A 41 5.87 4.74 5.91
C GLU A 41 4.41 4.25 5.93
N GLY A 42 3.55 4.90 6.74
CA GLY A 42 2.15 4.52 6.87
C GLY A 42 1.39 4.71 5.58
N VAL A 43 1.55 5.87 4.95
CA VAL A 43 0.95 6.16 3.65
C VAL A 43 1.45 5.18 2.58
N GLN A 44 2.75 4.87 2.58
CA GLN A 44 3.29 3.93 1.60
C GLN A 44 2.80 2.49 1.81
N LEU A 45 2.60 2.07 3.05
CA LEU A 45 1.96 0.78 3.35
C LEU A 45 0.49 0.75 2.90
N LEU A 46 -0.26 1.83 3.12
CA LEU A 46 -1.64 1.94 2.61
C LEU A 46 -1.70 1.92 1.08
N ASN A 47 -0.78 2.61 0.39
CA ASN A 47 -0.64 2.53 -1.07
C ASN A 47 -0.35 1.10 -1.54
N MET A 48 0.54 0.40 -0.84
CA MET A 48 0.84 -1.01 -1.12
C MET A 48 -0.43 -1.87 -1.03
N ILE A 49 -1.23 -1.66 0.00
CA ILE A 49 -2.48 -2.38 0.24
C ILE A 49 -3.51 -2.05 -0.85
N GLU A 50 -3.76 -0.76 -1.09
CA GLU A 50 -4.76 -0.28 -2.06
C GLU A 50 -4.48 -0.77 -3.47
N TYR A 51 -3.22 -0.69 -3.90
CA TYR A 51 -2.82 -1.03 -5.26
C TYR A 51 -2.36 -2.48 -5.43
N GLY A 52 -2.37 -3.29 -4.36
CA GLY A 52 -1.98 -4.70 -4.41
C GLY A 52 -0.50 -4.93 -4.73
N TYR A 53 0.40 -4.01 -4.34
CA TYR A 53 1.83 -4.15 -4.55
C TYR A 53 2.43 -5.25 -3.66
N THR A 54 3.42 -5.96 -4.20
CA THR A 54 4.32 -6.77 -3.36
C THR A 54 5.23 -5.83 -2.55
N PRO A 55 5.39 -6.05 -1.22
CA PRO A 55 6.26 -5.22 -0.39
C PRO A 55 7.68 -5.17 -0.92
N TYR A 56 8.22 -3.97 -1.05
CA TYR A 56 9.59 -3.76 -1.53
C TYR A 56 10.37 -2.82 -0.59
N TYR A 57 11.59 -3.22 -0.23
CA TYR A 57 12.52 -2.47 0.60
C TYR A 57 13.91 -2.44 -0.04
N LYS A 58 14.58 -1.30 -0.03
CA LYS A 58 16.00 -1.20 -0.32
C LYS A 58 16.79 -1.20 0.98
N LEU A 59 17.57 -2.24 1.27
CA LEU A 59 18.21 -2.43 2.55
C LEU A 59 19.73 -2.57 2.42
N THR A 60 20.43 -2.14 3.47
CA THR A 60 21.87 -2.34 3.63
C THR A 60 22.13 -3.25 4.82
N ALA A 61 23.14 -4.13 4.72
CA ALA A 61 23.55 -5.01 5.81
C ALA A 61 24.24 -4.22 6.93
N SER A 62 25.11 -3.28 6.55
CA SER A 62 25.86 -2.41 7.45
C SER A 62 25.22 -1.04 7.57
N GLY A 63 25.69 -0.23 8.54
CA GLY A 63 25.28 1.16 8.68
C GLY A 63 25.59 1.96 7.41
N SER A 64 24.61 2.69 6.92
CA SER A 64 24.69 3.44 5.65
C SER A 64 24.73 4.97 5.86
N MET A 65 24.92 5.43 7.11
CA MET A 65 24.97 6.86 7.45
C MET A 65 26.05 7.62 6.68
N GLN A 66 27.13 6.96 6.30
CA GLN A 66 28.22 7.55 5.49
C GLN A 66 27.74 7.96 4.10
N LEU A 67 26.65 7.36 3.60
CA LEU A 67 26.08 7.66 2.29
C LEU A 67 25.28 8.97 2.25
N LYS A 68 24.99 9.59 3.41
CA LYS A 68 24.15 10.79 3.53
C LYS A 68 24.60 11.96 2.62
N TYR A 69 25.91 12.08 2.37
CA TYR A 69 26.48 13.16 1.56
C TYR A 69 27.05 12.67 0.22
N THR A 70 26.58 11.53 -0.27
CA THR A 70 26.98 10.94 -1.56
C THR A 70 25.79 10.88 -2.52
N GLU A 71 26.04 10.45 -3.75
CA GLU A 71 24.99 10.19 -4.76
C GLU A 71 23.98 9.13 -4.33
N ASN A 72 24.36 8.26 -3.37
CA ASN A 72 23.49 7.23 -2.80
C ASN A 72 22.83 7.67 -1.50
N ASN A 73 22.59 8.96 -1.32
CA ASN A 73 22.00 9.51 -0.09
C ASN A 73 20.58 8.98 0.19
N GLU A 74 19.85 8.52 -0.81
CA GLU A 74 18.51 7.93 -0.66
C GLU A 74 18.48 6.75 0.32
N ILE A 75 19.58 5.98 0.41
CA ILE A 75 19.66 4.78 1.25
C ILE A 75 20.47 4.99 2.55
N PHE A 76 20.73 6.22 2.96
CA PHE A 76 21.55 6.50 4.16
C PHE A 76 20.96 5.93 5.46
N SER A 77 19.63 5.75 5.55
CA SER A 77 18.91 5.18 6.70
C SER A 77 18.38 3.77 6.49
N SER A 78 18.92 3.04 5.49
CA SER A 78 18.36 1.76 5.03
C SER A 78 18.95 0.52 5.72
N LYS A 79 19.63 0.67 6.88
CA LYS A 79 20.16 -0.49 7.60
C LYS A 79 19.03 -1.46 7.99
N TYR A 80 19.16 -2.73 7.61
CA TYR A 80 18.14 -3.77 7.83
C TYR A 80 17.61 -3.82 9.27
N SER A 81 18.50 -3.66 10.27
CA SER A 81 18.09 -3.72 11.68
C SER A 81 17.07 -2.65 12.10
N LEU A 82 17.00 -1.52 11.38
CA LEU A 82 16.05 -0.44 11.64
C LEU A 82 14.65 -0.78 11.11
N TRP A 83 14.57 -1.62 10.07
CA TRP A 83 13.34 -1.89 9.34
C TRP A 83 12.71 -3.26 9.62
N LYS A 84 13.28 -4.06 10.53
CA LYS A 84 12.78 -5.40 10.87
C LYS A 84 11.29 -5.42 11.23
N LYS A 85 10.84 -4.45 12.05
CA LYS A 85 9.44 -4.36 12.50
C LYS A 85 8.52 -4.02 11.33
N SER A 86 8.90 -3.05 10.51
CA SER A 86 8.16 -2.66 9.30
C SER A 86 8.04 -3.82 8.31
N ILE A 87 9.12 -4.51 8.03
CA ILE A 87 9.14 -5.68 7.15
C ILE A 87 8.21 -6.78 7.67
N ALA A 88 8.25 -7.06 8.97
CA ALA A 88 7.39 -8.06 9.59
C ALA A 88 5.90 -7.67 9.49
N ASN A 89 5.57 -6.38 9.62
CA ASN A 89 4.22 -5.88 9.47
C ASN A 89 3.75 -5.98 8.00
N ALA A 90 4.57 -5.51 7.05
CA ALA A 90 4.25 -5.61 5.62
C ALA A 90 4.04 -7.07 5.19
N TYR A 91 4.85 -7.99 5.71
CA TYR A 91 4.67 -9.42 5.47
C TYR A 91 3.32 -9.95 6.01
N LYS A 92 2.96 -9.60 7.25
CA LYS A 92 1.66 -9.99 7.83
C LYS A 92 0.49 -9.47 6.99
N ILE A 93 0.54 -8.20 6.56
CA ILE A 93 -0.48 -7.60 5.69
C ILE A 93 -0.55 -8.37 4.36
N SER A 94 0.59 -8.66 3.74
CA SER A 94 0.64 -9.43 2.51
C SER A 94 0.02 -10.84 2.67
N GLN A 95 0.22 -11.49 3.81
CA GLN A 95 -0.43 -12.77 4.12
C GLN A 95 -1.96 -12.62 4.27
N MET A 96 -2.45 -11.55 4.91
CA MET A 96 -3.88 -11.28 5.06
C MET A 96 -4.55 -11.09 3.70
N LEU A 97 -3.87 -10.44 2.74
CA LEU A 97 -4.36 -10.18 1.40
C LEU A 97 -4.05 -11.31 0.40
N SER A 98 -3.50 -12.44 0.86
CA SER A 98 -3.09 -13.55 -0.02
C SER A 98 -4.25 -14.13 -0.85
N SER A 99 -5.47 -14.11 -0.32
CA SER A 99 -6.67 -14.60 -0.99
C SER A 99 -7.10 -13.77 -2.22
N VAL A 100 -6.58 -12.56 -2.36
CA VAL A 100 -6.90 -11.66 -3.49
C VAL A 100 -5.71 -11.41 -4.41
N GLN A 101 -4.52 -11.91 -4.10
CA GLN A 101 -3.32 -11.69 -4.94
C GLN A 101 -3.45 -12.30 -6.34
N GLY A 102 -4.23 -13.36 -6.50
CA GLY A 102 -4.51 -14.00 -7.80
C GLY A 102 -5.82 -13.54 -8.44
N GLU A 103 -6.53 -12.61 -7.83
CA GLU A 103 -7.83 -12.12 -8.31
C GLU A 103 -7.66 -10.83 -9.12
N THR A 104 -8.58 -10.58 -10.05
CA THR A 104 -8.63 -9.30 -10.76
C THR A 104 -9.19 -8.20 -9.85
N MET A 105 -8.74 -6.97 -10.01
CA MET A 105 -9.42 -5.79 -9.46
C MET A 105 -10.61 -5.45 -10.34
N SER A 106 -11.83 -5.72 -9.87
CA SER A 106 -13.07 -5.49 -10.63
C SER A 106 -13.50 -4.02 -10.60
N SER A 107 -13.30 -3.32 -9.49
CA SER A 107 -13.48 -1.87 -9.39
C SER A 107 -12.53 -1.23 -8.39
N HIS A 108 -12.25 0.04 -8.62
CA HIS A 108 -11.50 0.90 -7.71
C HIS A 108 -12.19 2.28 -7.69
N GLU A 109 -12.64 2.67 -6.52
CA GLU A 109 -13.26 3.97 -6.27
C GLU A 109 -12.46 4.73 -5.21
N SER A 110 -12.17 6.02 -5.46
CA SER A 110 -11.44 6.85 -4.52
C SER A 110 -11.94 8.30 -4.58
N ASP A 111 -12.01 8.95 -3.42
CA ASP A 111 -12.26 10.40 -3.29
C ASP A 111 -10.95 11.17 -3.02
N GLY A 112 -9.81 10.50 -3.02
CA GLY A 112 -8.48 11.05 -2.74
C GLY A 112 -8.04 10.87 -1.29
N ILE A 113 -8.94 10.54 -0.36
CA ILE A 113 -8.67 10.26 1.06
C ILE A 113 -9.21 8.91 1.49
N HIS A 114 -10.23 8.40 0.82
CA HIS A 114 -10.80 7.08 1.05
C HIS A 114 -10.84 6.30 -0.25
N SER A 115 -10.58 5.01 -0.17
CA SER A 115 -10.64 4.15 -1.36
C SER A 115 -11.37 2.86 -1.06
N VAL A 116 -12.12 2.38 -2.05
CA VAL A 116 -12.79 1.07 -2.03
C VAL A 116 -12.33 0.29 -3.25
N VAL A 117 -11.78 -0.90 -3.01
CA VAL A 117 -11.36 -1.83 -4.04
C VAL A 117 -12.23 -3.08 -3.96
N VAL A 118 -12.75 -3.53 -5.10
CA VAL A 118 -13.52 -4.79 -5.19
C VAL A 118 -12.76 -5.75 -6.07
N TYR A 119 -12.61 -6.98 -5.61
CA TYR A 119 -11.92 -8.05 -6.32
C TYR A 119 -12.89 -9.00 -7.04
N GLY A 120 -12.39 -9.76 -8.01
CA GLY A 120 -13.18 -10.67 -8.84
C GLY A 120 -13.91 -11.75 -8.05
N ASN A 121 -13.38 -12.17 -6.93
CA ASN A 121 -14.02 -13.13 -6.01
C ASN A 121 -15.04 -12.50 -5.06
N GLY A 122 -15.34 -11.20 -5.18
CA GLY A 122 -16.29 -10.46 -4.34
C GLY A 122 -15.70 -9.92 -3.03
N ALA A 123 -14.43 -10.17 -2.73
CA ALA A 123 -13.75 -9.55 -1.60
C ALA A 123 -13.66 -8.04 -1.78
N LYS A 124 -13.71 -7.30 -0.67
CA LYS A 124 -13.64 -5.83 -0.64
C LYS A 124 -12.54 -5.35 0.28
N LEU A 125 -11.88 -4.31 -0.15
CA LEU A 125 -10.85 -3.60 0.62
C LEU A 125 -11.24 -2.12 0.73
N TYR A 126 -11.28 -1.63 1.96
CA TYR A 126 -11.53 -0.23 2.29
C TYR A 126 -10.24 0.36 2.85
N VAL A 127 -9.79 1.48 2.31
CA VAL A 127 -8.56 2.16 2.76
C VAL A 127 -8.90 3.58 3.17
N ASN A 128 -8.44 3.98 4.34
CA ASN A 128 -8.68 5.30 4.92
C ASN A 128 -7.35 6.02 5.16
N TYR A 129 -7.06 7.04 4.38
CA TYR A 129 -5.88 7.90 4.52
C TYR A 129 -6.10 9.08 5.48
N SER A 130 -7.35 9.30 5.93
CA SER A 130 -7.67 10.41 6.81
C SER A 130 -7.17 10.18 8.25
N SER A 131 -7.11 11.25 9.01
CA SER A 131 -6.80 11.22 10.45
C SER A 131 -8.01 10.93 11.35
N SER A 132 -9.18 10.64 10.76
CA SER A 132 -10.42 10.32 11.46
C SER A 132 -10.97 8.96 11.03
N GLU A 133 -11.80 8.36 11.87
CA GLU A 133 -12.52 7.14 11.53
C GLU A 133 -13.49 7.41 10.36
N TRP A 134 -13.58 6.45 9.45
CA TRP A 134 -14.47 6.49 8.29
C TRP A 134 -15.50 5.37 8.37
N THR A 135 -16.80 5.74 8.29
CA THR A 135 -17.88 4.76 8.26
C THR A 135 -18.40 4.61 6.83
N VAL A 136 -18.40 3.39 6.34
CA VAL A 136 -18.83 3.02 4.98
C VAL A 136 -19.44 1.62 4.98
N ASP A 137 -20.53 1.40 4.25
CA ASP A 137 -21.24 0.11 4.18
C ASP A 137 -21.50 -0.51 5.58
N GLU A 138 -21.94 0.32 6.54
CA GLU A 138 -22.18 -0.09 7.95
C GLU A 138 -20.92 -0.64 8.65
N LYS A 139 -19.73 -0.27 8.18
CA LYS A 139 -18.43 -0.68 8.72
C LYS A 139 -17.60 0.54 9.07
N ASN A 140 -16.81 0.41 10.12
CA ASN A 140 -15.88 1.43 10.54
C ASN A 140 -14.46 1.07 10.11
N VAL A 141 -13.77 2.01 9.48
CA VAL A 141 -12.37 1.92 9.08
C VAL A 141 -11.57 2.92 9.89
N SER A 142 -10.60 2.45 10.65
CA SER A 142 -9.78 3.29 11.54
C SER A 142 -9.04 4.38 10.77
N ALA A 143 -8.73 5.48 11.43
CA ALA A 143 -7.88 6.55 10.90
C ALA A 143 -6.52 6.01 10.46
N GLY A 144 -6.06 6.38 9.26
CA GLY A 144 -4.80 5.91 8.69
C GLY A 144 -4.72 4.37 8.59
N GLY A 145 -5.84 3.70 8.33
CA GLY A 145 -5.95 2.26 8.36
C GLY A 145 -6.71 1.67 7.17
N PHE A 146 -6.94 0.37 7.23
CA PHE A 146 -7.71 -0.34 6.22
C PHE A 146 -8.60 -1.41 6.86
N LEU A 147 -9.62 -1.81 6.12
CA LEU A 147 -10.48 -2.95 6.45
C LEU A 147 -10.57 -3.87 5.23
N PHE A 148 -10.20 -5.11 5.41
CA PHE A 148 -10.37 -6.15 4.40
C PHE A 148 -11.56 -7.05 4.77
N VAL A 149 -12.43 -7.29 3.82
CA VAL A 149 -13.58 -8.20 3.92
C VAL A 149 -13.42 -9.24 2.83
N ASP A 150 -13.18 -10.48 3.22
CA ASP A 150 -13.02 -11.57 2.27
C ASP A 150 -14.35 -11.95 1.59
N SER A 151 -14.29 -12.85 0.62
CA SER A 151 -15.46 -13.33 -0.12
C SER A 151 -16.51 -14.05 0.76
N ASN A 152 -16.13 -14.47 1.97
CA ASN A 152 -17.02 -15.13 2.94
C ASN A 152 -17.61 -14.13 3.96
N GLY A 153 -17.26 -12.85 3.84
CA GLY A 153 -17.70 -11.81 4.77
C GLY A 153 -16.90 -11.75 6.07
N THR A 154 -15.80 -12.50 6.18
CA THR A 154 -14.90 -12.43 7.33
C THR A 154 -14.17 -11.09 7.30
N LYS A 155 -14.27 -10.33 8.37
CA LYS A 155 -13.58 -9.05 8.50
C LYS A 155 -12.20 -9.29 9.09
N THR A 156 -11.19 -8.77 8.43
CA THR A 156 -9.84 -8.71 8.97
C THR A 156 -9.45 -7.25 9.06
N GLU A 157 -9.46 -6.73 10.27
CA GLU A 157 -8.95 -5.40 10.55
C GLU A 157 -7.46 -5.48 10.81
N LYS A 158 -6.67 -4.62 10.22
CA LYS A 158 -5.98 -3.56 10.91
C LYS A 158 -4.83 -2.95 10.16
N TRP A 159 -4.75 -1.69 10.25
CA TRP A 159 -3.59 -1.02 10.83
C TRP A 159 -4.00 0.38 11.29
N GLY A 160 -3.75 0.70 12.54
CA GLY A 160 -3.66 2.04 13.05
C GLY A 160 -2.34 2.09 13.78
N SER A 161 -1.54 3.12 13.56
CA SER A 161 -0.26 3.34 14.24
C SER A 161 -0.45 3.24 15.74
N GLU A 162 -0.03 2.13 16.35
CA GLU A 162 0.38 2.18 17.75
C GLU A 162 1.63 3.09 17.80
N LYS A 163 1.42 4.31 18.26
CA LYS A 163 2.50 5.23 18.62
C LYS A 163 3.24 4.72 19.85
#